data_85cd1b6b547ad2e548fd6b5db5edbf0e
#
_entry.id   85cd1b6b547ad2e548fd6b5db5edbf0e
#
_cell.length_a   1.000
_cell.length_b   1.000
_cell.length_c   1.000
_cell.angle_alpha   90.00
_cell.angle_beta   90.00
_cell.angle_gamma   90.00
#
_symmetry.space_group_name_H-M   'P 1'
#
loop_
_entity.id
_entity.type
_entity.pdbx_description
1 polymer ?
#
loop_
_entity_poly.entity_id
_entity_poly.type
_entity_poly.pdbx_seq_one_letter_code
_entity_poly.pdbx_strand_id
1 'polypeptide(L)'
;MIYDVAIIGAGVIGGMLARELSRYDLRVCLLEKENDVACGASRANSGIIHGGYDPEPGTLKAKLNSEGVELLFQAIEELHVPAKRNGSMVCAFSGTEVETLRKLYDQGQENGIPGLQLLSGHQARQLEPQLSQNVEGVLLVTNAGIVCPYELTVAAIGNAMDNGVELHRNFAVCGIEKNEDIFTVTAVSGEKLQSRYLVNCAGGYSDRIAQLAGDDFFRVIPRSGEYLLLDKAEGARASYTLFQVPTAAGKGILVSPTVDGNLLTGPTATRVDTPESRDTTPEGLDTVIRLAKKTVPSVDFRQVITSFTGVRATGADGEFTLEPSRHLSGLIHAGAIDSPGLTCCVSIAKYLTGLLTQAGLTLTAKGSWDGTRPDPHAFRHMDEEAANAYIQENPAYGKVVCRCETVSEGEILDAIRRNPGARDIDGVKRRTRSGMGRCQGGFCGPYIMELLSKELGIPMEEVTKSGGESRMVMGKVGEV
;
A
#
# COMPACT_ATOMS: atom_id res chain seq x y z
N MET A 1 2.74 21.85 22.87
CA MET A 1 3.64 21.93 21.70
C MET A 1 2.78 22.09 20.47
N ILE A 2 3.11 22.99 19.53
CA ILE A 2 2.37 23.21 18.31
C ILE A 2 3.20 22.72 17.13
N TYR A 3 2.63 21.85 16.28
CA TYR A 3 3.23 21.40 15.04
C TYR A 3 2.97 22.43 13.91
N ASP A 4 3.83 22.47 12.91
CA ASP A 4 3.54 23.22 11.71
C ASP A 4 2.49 22.51 10.86
N VAL A 5 2.65 21.18 10.68
CA VAL A 5 1.69 20.36 9.94
C VAL A 5 1.36 19.08 10.72
N ALA A 6 0.07 18.77 10.88
CA ALA A 6 -0.40 17.47 11.32
C ALA A 6 -1.07 16.74 10.14
N ILE A 7 -0.74 15.45 9.98
CA ILE A 7 -1.27 14.59 8.91
C ILE A 7 -2.12 13.49 9.54
N ILE A 8 -3.38 13.36 9.14
CA ILE A 8 -4.31 12.33 9.65
C ILE A 8 -4.27 11.11 8.73
N GLY A 9 -3.76 9.99 9.20
CA GLY A 9 -3.71 8.70 8.50
C GLY A 9 -2.31 8.31 8.04
N ALA A 10 -1.78 7.20 8.58
CA ALA A 10 -0.48 6.61 8.24
C ALA A 10 -0.59 5.51 7.17
N GLY A 11 -1.39 5.76 6.13
CA GLY A 11 -1.39 5.05 4.87
C GLY A 11 -0.31 5.57 3.92
N VAL A 12 -0.23 5.04 2.69
CA VAL A 12 0.79 5.40 1.70
C VAL A 12 0.78 6.90 1.35
N ILE A 13 -0.40 7.52 1.29
CA ILE A 13 -0.53 8.96 0.96
C ILE A 13 0.02 9.82 2.10
N GLY A 14 -0.43 9.58 3.34
CA GLY A 14 0.09 10.32 4.50
C GLY A 14 1.57 10.06 4.75
N GLY A 15 2.04 8.82 4.52
CA GLY A 15 3.45 8.45 4.64
C GLY A 15 4.35 9.16 3.63
N MET A 16 3.93 9.23 2.35
CA MET A 16 4.68 9.96 1.31
C MET A 16 4.64 11.47 1.52
N LEU A 17 3.50 12.02 1.98
CA LEU A 17 3.43 13.43 2.36
C LEU A 17 4.34 13.74 3.55
N ALA A 18 4.34 12.90 4.58
CA ALA A 18 5.23 13.05 5.72
C ALA A 18 6.71 13.04 5.28
N ARG A 19 7.08 12.12 4.37
CA ARG A 19 8.42 12.07 3.77
C ARG A 19 8.75 13.32 2.96
N GLU A 20 7.82 13.82 2.15
CA GLU A 20 8.05 15.04 1.36
C GLU A 20 8.23 16.26 2.28
N LEU A 21 7.38 16.43 3.31
CA LEU A 21 7.47 17.53 4.25
C LEU A 21 8.70 17.44 5.15
N SER A 22 9.23 16.24 5.40
CA SER A 22 10.46 16.04 6.20
C SER A 22 11.72 16.65 5.56
N ARG A 23 11.67 17.01 4.27
CA ARG A 23 12.74 17.75 3.55
C ARG A 23 12.94 19.16 4.08
N TYR A 24 11.94 19.70 4.77
CA TYR A 24 11.90 21.10 5.16
C TYR A 24 12.03 21.25 6.68
N ASP A 25 12.50 22.42 7.12
CA ASP A 25 12.60 22.76 8.54
C ASP A 25 11.21 23.04 9.13
N LEU A 26 10.46 21.96 9.31
CA LEU A 26 9.09 21.92 9.80
C LEU A 26 8.98 20.90 10.92
N ARG A 27 8.12 21.19 11.88
CA ARG A 27 7.65 20.22 12.87
C ARG A 27 6.40 19.54 12.34
N VAL A 28 6.56 18.30 11.91
CA VAL A 28 5.49 17.51 11.31
C VAL A 28 5.14 16.33 12.21
N CYS A 29 3.86 16.04 12.37
CA CYS A 29 3.40 14.81 13.00
C CYS A 29 2.41 14.05 12.10
N LEU A 30 2.41 12.73 12.27
CA LEU A 30 1.55 11.80 11.58
C LEU A 30 0.68 11.06 12.61
N LEU A 31 -0.66 11.14 12.45
CA LEU A 31 -1.64 10.59 13.36
C LEU A 31 -2.25 9.31 12.78
N GLU A 32 -2.16 8.19 13.50
CA GLU A 32 -2.71 6.90 13.07
C GLU A 32 -3.64 6.32 14.14
N LYS A 33 -4.84 5.92 13.73
CA LYS A 33 -5.84 5.34 14.64
C LYS A 33 -5.47 3.95 15.15
N GLU A 34 -4.71 3.20 14.35
CA GLU A 34 -4.28 1.83 14.68
C GLU A 34 -2.95 1.84 15.48
N ASN A 35 -2.57 0.69 15.99
CA ASN A 35 -1.31 0.50 16.72
C ASN A 35 -0.07 0.40 15.81
N ASP A 36 -0.27 0.32 14.49
CA ASP A 36 0.79 0.28 13.49
C ASP A 36 0.39 1.01 12.21
N VAL A 37 1.35 1.30 11.35
CA VAL A 37 1.16 1.96 10.06
C VAL A 37 0.72 0.98 8.97
N ALA A 38 0.27 1.49 7.83
CA ALA A 38 -0.19 0.70 6.69
C ALA A 38 -1.34 -0.28 7.02
N CYS A 39 -2.24 0.04 7.96
CA CYS A 39 -3.30 -0.87 8.39
C CYS A 39 -4.58 -0.83 7.55
N GLY A 40 -4.72 0.17 6.66
CA GLY A 40 -5.85 0.34 5.74
C GLY A 40 -5.62 -0.31 4.36
N ALA A 41 -6.10 0.37 3.30
CA ALA A 41 -5.97 -0.06 1.91
C ALA A 41 -4.51 -0.26 1.45
N SER A 42 -3.55 0.42 2.09
CA SER A 42 -2.13 0.33 1.75
C SER A 42 -1.51 -1.06 1.97
N ARG A 43 -2.10 -1.92 2.83
CA ARG A 43 -1.62 -3.30 3.02
C ARG A 43 -2.32 -4.34 2.16
N ALA A 44 -3.48 -4.01 1.59
CA ALA A 44 -4.37 -4.95 0.94
C ALA A 44 -4.83 -4.40 -0.42
N ASN A 45 -3.92 -4.42 -1.37
CA ASN A 45 -4.12 -4.01 -2.76
C ASN A 45 -3.27 -4.87 -3.69
N SER A 46 -3.34 -4.62 -4.99
CA SER A 46 -2.64 -5.43 -6.00
C SER A 46 -1.14 -5.12 -6.12
N GLY A 47 -0.63 -4.08 -5.47
CA GLY A 47 0.78 -3.69 -5.57
C GLY A 47 1.21 -3.21 -6.96
N ILE A 48 0.29 -2.69 -7.79
CA ILE A 48 0.56 -2.35 -9.18
C ILE A 48 1.00 -0.90 -9.31
N ILE A 49 2.06 -0.68 -10.07
CA ILE A 49 2.47 0.61 -10.61
C ILE A 49 1.80 0.72 -11.98
N HIS A 50 0.69 1.47 -12.05
CA HIS A 50 -0.09 1.65 -13.27
C HIS A 50 0.63 2.56 -14.27
N GLY A 51 0.67 2.15 -15.54
CA GLY A 51 1.38 2.91 -16.59
C GLY A 51 0.69 4.20 -17.03
N GLY A 52 -0.54 4.53 -16.61
CA GLY A 52 -1.17 5.82 -16.88
C GLY A 52 -2.08 5.89 -18.11
N TYR A 53 -2.34 4.78 -18.77
CA TYR A 53 -3.19 4.72 -19.99
C TYR A 53 -4.70 4.85 -19.70
N ASP A 54 -5.13 4.55 -18.49
CA ASP A 54 -6.53 4.30 -18.10
C ASP A 54 -7.31 5.56 -17.60
N PRO A 55 -6.70 6.52 -16.88
CA PRO A 55 -7.41 7.73 -16.47
C PRO A 55 -7.77 8.61 -17.67
N GLU A 56 -8.94 9.27 -17.59
CA GLU A 56 -9.44 10.17 -18.63
C GLU A 56 -8.49 11.35 -18.85
N PRO A 57 -8.11 11.65 -20.10
CA PRO A 57 -7.19 12.75 -20.40
C PRO A 57 -7.70 14.11 -19.88
N GLY A 58 -6.76 14.94 -19.42
CA GLY A 58 -7.07 16.25 -18.86
C GLY A 58 -7.51 16.24 -17.40
N THR A 59 -7.77 15.09 -16.79
CA THR A 59 -8.10 14.98 -15.36
C THR A 59 -6.86 15.09 -14.47
N LEU A 60 -7.06 15.49 -13.20
CA LEU A 60 -5.99 15.51 -12.21
C LEU A 60 -5.42 14.10 -11.98
N LYS A 61 -6.28 13.09 -12.00
CA LYS A 61 -5.88 11.69 -11.89
C LYS A 61 -4.94 11.26 -13.01
N ALA A 62 -5.21 11.64 -14.26
CA ALA A 62 -4.33 11.35 -15.41
C ALA A 62 -2.96 12.02 -15.25
N LYS A 63 -2.94 13.31 -14.92
CA LYS A 63 -1.72 14.07 -14.67
C LYS A 63 -0.86 13.44 -13.57
N LEU A 64 -1.45 13.18 -12.40
CA LEU A 64 -0.72 12.63 -11.25
C LEU A 64 -0.23 11.20 -11.51
N ASN A 65 -0.96 10.40 -12.33
CA ASN A 65 -0.49 9.06 -12.69
C ASN A 65 0.69 9.11 -13.66
N SER A 66 0.61 9.94 -14.70
CA SER A 66 1.70 10.08 -15.67
C SER A 66 3.00 10.54 -14.99
N GLU A 67 2.93 11.58 -14.14
CA GLU A 67 4.05 12.07 -13.34
C GLU A 67 4.51 11.04 -12.28
N GLY A 68 3.57 10.27 -11.73
CA GLY A 68 3.77 9.40 -10.58
C GLY A 68 4.62 8.17 -10.86
N VAL A 69 4.64 7.63 -12.07
CA VAL A 69 5.34 6.37 -12.38
C VAL A 69 6.84 6.48 -12.08
N GLU A 70 7.53 7.42 -12.70
CA GLU A 70 8.98 7.58 -12.52
C GLU A 70 9.34 8.12 -11.13
N LEU A 71 8.54 9.04 -10.58
CA LEU A 71 8.73 9.52 -9.20
C LEU A 71 8.60 8.39 -8.17
N LEU A 72 7.68 7.44 -8.41
CA LEU A 72 7.53 6.30 -7.52
C LEU A 72 8.71 5.33 -7.65
N PHE A 73 9.19 5.03 -8.85
CA PHE A 73 10.37 4.17 -9.03
C PHE A 73 11.61 4.80 -8.40
N GLN A 74 11.81 6.12 -8.53
CA GLN A 74 12.89 6.82 -7.84
C GLN A 74 12.77 6.66 -6.31
N ALA A 75 11.58 6.88 -5.73
CA ALA A 75 11.37 6.70 -4.30
C ALA A 75 11.59 5.24 -3.84
N ILE A 76 11.23 4.26 -4.67
CA ILE A 76 11.45 2.84 -4.43
C ILE A 76 12.95 2.53 -4.32
N GLU A 77 13.77 3.08 -5.23
CA GLU A 77 15.23 2.91 -5.21
C GLU A 77 15.85 3.56 -3.97
N GLU A 78 15.48 4.82 -3.65
CA GLU A 78 15.96 5.55 -2.47
C GLU A 78 15.61 4.83 -1.15
N LEU A 79 14.47 4.14 -1.10
CA LEU A 79 13.94 3.49 0.09
C LEU A 79 14.23 1.97 0.14
N HIS A 80 14.89 1.40 -0.86
CA HIS A 80 15.17 -0.03 -1.01
C HIS A 80 13.91 -0.90 -0.86
N VAL A 81 12.82 -0.52 -1.56
CA VAL A 81 11.57 -1.28 -1.52
C VAL A 81 11.55 -2.30 -2.66
N PRO A 82 11.17 -3.57 -2.39
CA PRO A 82 11.06 -4.58 -3.44
C PRO A 82 10.05 -4.16 -4.53
N ALA A 83 10.52 -4.09 -5.78
CA ALA A 83 9.72 -3.73 -6.94
C ALA A 83 10.26 -4.39 -8.23
N LYS A 84 9.43 -4.43 -9.28
CA LYS A 84 9.83 -4.90 -10.62
C LYS A 84 9.16 -4.04 -11.69
N ARG A 85 9.91 -3.61 -12.70
CA ARG A 85 9.37 -3.03 -13.95
C ARG A 85 9.01 -4.17 -14.90
N ASN A 86 7.95 -4.91 -14.59
CA ASN A 86 7.57 -6.09 -15.36
C ASN A 86 6.54 -5.80 -16.46
N GLY A 87 6.05 -4.56 -16.56
CA GLY A 87 5.01 -4.20 -17.50
C GLY A 87 3.64 -4.79 -17.17
N SER A 88 2.64 -4.43 -17.97
CA SER A 88 1.30 -5.00 -17.90
C SER A 88 0.70 -5.23 -19.28
N MET A 89 -0.28 -6.15 -19.34
CA MET A 89 -1.04 -6.47 -20.55
C MET A 89 -2.53 -6.38 -20.25
N VAL A 90 -3.29 -5.64 -21.06
CA VAL A 90 -4.75 -5.66 -21.02
C VAL A 90 -5.23 -6.60 -22.12
N CYS A 91 -5.86 -7.70 -21.74
CA CYS A 91 -6.24 -8.81 -22.63
C CYS A 91 -7.68 -8.68 -23.11
N ALA A 92 -7.89 -8.73 -24.42
CA ALA A 92 -9.19 -8.78 -25.09
C ALA A 92 -9.50 -10.21 -25.59
N PHE A 93 -10.76 -10.63 -25.46
CA PHE A 93 -11.27 -11.97 -25.79
C PHE A 93 -12.36 -11.94 -26.87
N SER A 94 -12.59 -10.80 -27.49
CA SER A 94 -13.54 -10.64 -28.60
C SER A 94 -13.17 -9.41 -29.43
N GLY A 95 -13.66 -9.33 -30.65
CA GLY A 95 -13.47 -8.17 -31.52
C GLY A 95 -13.96 -6.86 -30.88
N THR A 96 -15.07 -6.87 -30.13
CA THR A 96 -15.56 -5.70 -29.38
C THR A 96 -14.59 -5.25 -28.31
N GLU A 97 -13.97 -6.20 -27.58
CA GLU A 97 -12.96 -5.91 -26.57
C GLU A 97 -11.66 -5.38 -27.22
N VAL A 98 -11.30 -5.84 -28.43
CA VAL A 98 -10.16 -5.28 -29.20
C VAL A 98 -10.40 -3.81 -29.57
N GLU A 99 -11.62 -3.42 -29.92
CA GLU A 99 -11.94 -1.99 -30.14
C GLU A 99 -11.78 -1.16 -28.85
N THR A 100 -12.09 -1.75 -27.69
CA THR A 100 -11.81 -1.09 -26.41
C THR A 100 -10.31 -0.92 -26.16
N LEU A 101 -9.47 -1.89 -26.54
CA LEU A 101 -8.00 -1.74 -26.44
C LEU A 101 -7.49 -0.57 -27.29
N ARG A 102 -8.06 -0.34 -28.48
CA ARG A 102 -7.70 0.81 -29.34
C ARG A 102 -8.02 2.13 -28.64
N LYS A 103 -9.21 2.24 -28.06
CA LYS A 103 -9.60 3.44 -27.29
C LYS A 103 -8.65 3.68 -26.11
N LEU A 104 -8.29 2.64 -25.35
CA LEU A 104 -7.33 2.76 -24.25
C LEU A 104 -5.93 3.13 -24.75
N TYR A 105 -5.53 2.64 -25.92
CA TYR A 105 -4.27 3.02 -26.56
C TYR A 105 -4.27 4.51 -26.91
N ASP A 106 -5.31 4.99 -27.60
CA ASP A 106 -5.44 6.38 -28.00
C ASP A 106 -5.46 7.31 -26.79
N GLN A 107 -6.22 6.96 -25.76
CA GLN A 107 -6.28 7.66 -24.47
C GLN A 107 -4.91 7.71 -23.80
N GLY A 108 -4.18 6.59 -23.79
CA GLY A 108 -2.83 6.55 -23.25
C GLY A 108 -1.83 7.41 -24.02
N GLN A 109 -1.96 7.48 -25.38
CA GLN A 109 -1.16 8.39 -26.20
C GLN A 109 -1.46 9.86 -25.86
N GLU A 110 -2.74 10.22 -25.67
CA GLU A 110 -3.14 11.57 -25.25
C GLU A 110 -2.61 11.94 -23.86
N ASN A 111 -2.55 10.97 -22.95
CA ASN A 111 -1.92 11.13 -21.63
C ASN A 111 -0.38 11.17 -21.69
N GLY A 112 0.23 11.04 -22.87
CA GLY A 112 1.69 11.07 -23.05
C GLY A 112 2.42 9.83 -22.54
N ILE A 113 1.74 8.67 -22.45
CA ILE A 113 2.33 7.45 -21.88
C ILE A 113 3.27 6.78 -22.88
N PRO A 114 4.55 6.56 -22.54
CA PRO A 114 5.51 5.92 -23.43
C PRO A 114 5.31 4.40 -23.49
N GLY A 115 5.76 3.77 -24.60
CA GLY A 115 5.92 2.33 -24.70
C GLY A 115 4.62 1.53 -24.80
N LEU A 116 3.50 2.15 -25.19
CA LEU A 116 2.24 1.47 -25.45
C LEU A 116 2.30 0.74 -26.81
N GLN A 117 1.85 -0.52 -26.85
CA GLN A 117 1.81 -1.32 -28.08
C GLN A 117 0.53 -2.14 -28.14
N LEU A 118 -0.13 -2.13 -29.31
CA LEU A 118 -1.22 -3.04 -29.62
C LEU A 118 -0.65 -4.30 -30.26
N LEU A 119 -0.89 -5.45 -29.65
CA LEU A 119 -0.40 -6.74 -30.09
C LEU A 119 -1.58 -7.66 -30.42
N SER A 120 -1.42 -8.51 -31.45
CA SER A 120 -2.30 -9.64 -31.67
C SER A 120 -2.15 -10.68 -30.54
N GLY A 121 -3.16 -11.53 -30.31
CA GLY A 121 -3.05 -12.61 -29.33
C GLY A 121 -1.88 -13.57 -29.60
N HIS A 122 -1.51 -13.77 -30.87
CA HIS A 122 -0.33 -14.56 -31.25
C HIS A 122 0.99 -13.89 -30.76
N GLN A 123 1.16 -12.61 -31.03
CA GLN A 123 2.35 -11.84 -30.58
C GLN A 123 2.43 -11.78 -29.05
N ALA A 124 1.27 -11.57 -28.39
CA ALA A 124 1.21 -11.54 -26.92
C ALA A 124 1.64 -12.88 -26.30
N ARG A 125 1.24 -14.03 -26.87
CA ARG A 125 1.67 -15.36 -26.41
C ARG A 125 3.14 -15.66 -26.65
N GLN A 126 3.81 -14.98 -27.56
CA GLN A 126 5.28 -15.08 -27.67
C GLN A 126 5.99 -14.43 -26.48
N LEU A 127 5.41 -13.37 -25.89
CA LEU A 127 5.93 -12.67 -24.72
C LEU A 127 5.47 -13.32 -23.40
N GLU A 128 4.22 -13.80 -23.37
CA GLU A 128 3.58 -14.42 -22.22
C GLU A 128 2.94 -15.77 -22.64
N PRO A 129 3.72 -16.86 -22.66
CA PRO A 129 3.28 -18.17 -23.19
C PRO A 129 2.10 -18.80 -22.44
N GLN A 130 1.85 -18.38 -21.19
CA GLN A 130 0.76 -18.91 -20.36
C GLN A 130 -0.61 -18.28 -20.67
N LEU A 131 -0.66 -17.24 -21.53
CA LEU A 131 -1.92 -16.64 -21.95
C LEU A 131 -2.85 -17.64 -22.66
N SER A 132 -4.14 -17.54 -22.35
CA SER A 132 -5.19 -18.32 -23.01
C SER A 132 -5.14 -18.19 -24.53
N GLN A 133 -5.44 -19.29 -25.23
CA GLN A 133 -5.58 -19.29 -26.69
C GLN A 133 -6.75 -18.42 -27.16
N ASN A 134 -7.70 -18.10 -26.29
CA ASN A 134 -8.85 -17.25 -26.57
C ASN A 134 -8.54 -15.73 -26.52
N VAL A 135 -7.30 -15.34 -26.18
CA VAL A 135 -6.88 -13.94 -26.24
C VAL A 135 -6.68 -13.54 -27.70
N GLU A 136 -7.49 -12.59 -28.17
CA GLU A 136 -7.48 -12.07 -29.55
C GLU A 136 -6.52 -10.90 -29.72
N GLY A 137 -6.41 -10.04 -28.70
CA GLY A 137 -5.52 -8.87 -28.72
C GLY A 137 -5.10 -8.44 -27.32
N VAL A 138 -4.04 -7.64 -27.25
CA VAL A 138 -3.45 -7.13 -26.02
C VAL A 138 -3.01 -5.69 -26.21
N LEU A 139 -3.25 -4.84 -25.21
CA LEU A 139 -2.53 -3.58 -25.02
C LEU A 139 -1.37 -3.85 -24.04
N LEU A 140 -0.14 -3.83 -24.56
CA LEU A 140 1.09 -3.91 -23.77
C LEU A 140 1.48 -2.52 -23.27
N VAL A 141 1.79 -2.42 -21.98
CA VAL A 141 2.16 -1.19 -21.26
C VAL A 141 3.50 -1.43 -20.57
N THR A 142 4.58 -0.98 -21.19
CA THR A 142 5.94 -1.35 -20.78
C THR A 142 6.46 -0.59 -19.56
N ASN A 143 5.95 0.62 -19.29
CA ASN A 143 6.35 1.45 -18.15
C ASN A 143 5.68 1.06 -16.82
N ALA A 144 4.73 0.11 -16.85
CA ALA A 144 4.07 -0.42 -15.66
C ALA A 144 4.99 -1.34 -14.84
N GLY A 145 4.60 -1.60 -13.59
CA GLY A 145 5.36 -2.50 -12.72
C GLY A 145 4.56 -2.98 -11.52
N ILE A 146 5.26 -3.62 -10.61
CA ILE A 146 4.75 -4.08 -9.31
C ILE A 146 5.68 -3.66 -8.17
N VAL A 147 5.12 -3.42 -7.00
CA VAL A 147 5.83 -3.01 -5.78
C VAL A 147 5.21 -3.68 -4.56
N CYS A 148 5.98 -3.88 -3.49
CA CYS A 148 5.44 -4.25 -2.20
C CYS A 148 4.75 -3.04 -1.54
N PRO A 149 3.39 -2.97 -1.48
CA PRO A 149 2.70 -1.73 -1.10
C PRO A 149 2.81 -1.40 0.39
N TYR A 150 2.85 -2.42 1.25
CA TYR A 150 2.99 -2.21 2.69
C TYR A 150 4.44 -1.87 3.07
N GLU A 151 5.45 -2.45 2.43
CA GLU A 151 6.84 -2.07 2.64
C GLU A 151 7.13 -0.65 2.15
N LEU A 152 6.56 -0.25 1.00
CA LEU A 152 6.64 1.13 0.52
C LEU A 152 6.10 2.12 1.56
N THR A 153 4.94 1.81 2.15
CA THR A 153 4.33 2.66 3.17
C THR A 153 5.18 2.73 4.44
N VAL A 154 5.66 1.57 4.93
CA VAL A 154 6.55 1.47 6.10
C VAL A 154 7.87 2.21 5.87
N ALA A 155 8.46 2.04 4.69
CA ALA A 155 9.73 2.68 4.34
C ALA A 155 9.60 4.21 4.25
N ALA A 156 8.53 4.71 3.61
CA ALA A 156 8.26 6.15 3.51
C ALA A 156 8.08 6.81 4.88
N ILE A 157 7.26 6.20 5.76
CA ILE A 157 7.04 6.70 7.12
C ILE A 157 8.32 6.60 7.95
N GLY A 158 9.05 5.51 7.81
CA GLY A 158 10.32 5.35 8.51
C GLY A 158 11.35 6.40 8.09
N ASN A 159 11.49 6.70 6.80
CA ASN A 159 12.36 7.76 6.32
C ASN A 159 11.90 9.13 6.85
N ALA A 160 10.60 9.41 6.87
CA ALA A 160 10.06 10.63 7.47
C ALA A 160 10.44 10.75 8.96
N MET A 161 10.31 9.66 9.73
CA MET A 161 10.68 9.63 11.17
C MET A 161 12.19 9.79 11.38
N ASP A 162 13.02 9.16 10.54
CA ASP A 162 14.49 9.31 10.60
C ASP A 162 14.91 10.76 10.30
N ASN A 163 14.07 11.53 9.59
CA ASN A 163 14.22 12.95 9.33
C ASN A 163 13.40 13.86 10.27
N GLY A 164 12.91 13.34 11.41
CA GLY A 164 12.35 14.11 12.51
C GLY A 164 10.82 14.26 12.52
N VAL A 165 10.07 13.53 11.68
CA VAL A 165 8.61 13.45 11.78
C VAL A 165 8.20 12.59 12.97
N GLU A 166 7.24 13.05 13.78
CA GLU A 166 6.71 12.31 14.92
C GLU A 166 5.49 11.47 14.51
N LEU A 167 5.46 10.19 14.91
CA LEU A 167 4.33 9.27 14.66
C LEU A 167 3.55 9.03 15.96
N HIS A 168 2.27 9.41 15.97
CA HIS A 168 1.32 9.14 17.05
C HIS A 168 0.37 8.00 16.63
N ARG A 169 0.55 6.83 17.25
CA ARG A 169 -0.31 5.65 17.07
C ARG A 169 -1.44 5.64 18.07
N ASN A 170 -2.48 4.85 17.81
CA ASN A 170 -3.69 4.77 18.63
C ASN A 170 -4.39 6.13 18.79
N PHE A 171 -4.16 7.05 17.83
CA PHE A 171 -4.74 8.38 17.81
C PHE A 171 -5.92 8.42 16.82
N ALA A 172 -7.06 7.85 17.22
CA ALA A 172 -8.28 7.87 16.43
C ALA A 172 -8.96 9.24 16.57
N VAL A 173 -8.86 10.07 15.52
CA VAL A 173 -9.41 11.43 15.52
C VAL A 173 -10.94 11.41 15.62
N CYS A 174 -11.50 12.13 16.59
CA CYS A 174 -12.93 12.30 16.80
C CYS A 174 -13.41 13.76 16.85
N GLY A 175 -12.48 14.74 16.87
CA GLY A 175 -12.81 16.15 16.86
C GLY A 175 -11.73 16.99 16.21
N ILE A 176 -12.15 18.02 15.47
CA ILE A 176 -11.30 19.04 14.85
C ILE A 176 -11.90 20.39 15.16
N GLU A 177 -11.15 21.22 15.87
CA GLU A 177 -11.53 22.60 16.19
C GLU A 177 -10.42 23.53 15.69
N LYS A 178 -10.78 24.72 15.23
CA LYS A 178 -9.82 25.75 14.87
C LYS A 178 -10.11 27.03 15.67
N ASN A 179 -9.13 27.47 16.44
CA ASN A 179 -9.17 28.75 17.13
C ASN A 179 -8.05 29.63 16.59
N GLU A 180 -8.43 30.80 16.04
CA GLU A 180 -7.51 31.65 15.27
C GLU A 180 -6.81 30.86 14.17
N ASP A 181 -5.50 30.71 14.24
CA ASP A 181 -4.67 29.99 13.24
C ASP A 181 -4.20 28.60 13.71
N ILE A 182 -4.74 28.11 14.83
CA ILE A 182 -4.31 26.84 15.43
C ILE A 182 -5.46 25.82 15.40
N PHE A 183 -5.19 24.68 14.78
CA PHE A 183 -6.04 23.49 14.88
C PHE A 183 -5.80 22.77 16.20
N THR A 184 -6.86 22.31 16.83
CA THR A 184 -6.83 21.35 17.94
C THR A 184 -7.51 20.07 17.46
N VAL A 185 -6.73 19.00 17.33
CA VAL A 185 -7.20 17.67 16.93
C VAL A 185 -7.34 16.82 18.17
N THR A 186 -8.53 16.27 18.41
CA THR A 186 -8.86 15.46 19.59
C THR A 186 -9.02 13.99 19.19
N ALA A 187 -8.34 13.11 19.90
CA ALA A 187 -8.47 11.66 19.76
C ALA A 187 -9.63 11.11 20.64
N VAL A 188 -10.14 9.93 20.30
CA VAL A 188 -11.12 9.19 21.11
C VAL A 188 -10.62 8.92 22.52
N SER A 189 -9.30 8.78 22.73
CA SER A 189 -8.67 8.64 24.03
C SER A 189 -8.75 9.90 24.91
N GLY A 190 -9.15 11.05 24.34
CA GLY A 190 -9.11 12.35 25.00
C GLY A 190 -7.79 13.10 24.82
N GLU A 191 -6.77 12.48 24.20
CA GLU A 191 -5.52 13.15 23.87
C GLU A 191 -5.77 14.28 22.85
N LYS A 192 -5.07 15.41 23.03
CA LYS A 192 -5.18 16.57 22.14
C LYS A 192 -3.84 16.98 21.58
N LEU A 193 -3.84 17.35 20.33
CA LEU A 193 -2.67 17.81 19.60
C LEU A 193 -3.00 19.09 18.84
N GLN A 194 -2.01 19.99 18.70
CA GLN A 194 -2.19 21.27 18.04
C GLN A 194 -1.27 21.41 16.83
N SER A 195 -1.78 21.99 15.74
CA SER A 195 -1.02 22.30 14.54
C SER A 195 -1.50 23.58 13.84
N ARG A 196 -0.64 24.18 13.02
CA ARG A 196 -0.98 25.34 12.18
C ARG A 196 -1.72 24.92 10.92
N TYR A 197 -1.30 23.82 10.31
CA TYR A 197 -1.92 23.22 9.13
C TYR A 197 -2.33 21.78 9.43
N LEU A 198 -3.37 21.32 8.75
CA LEU A 198 -3.90 19.98 8.90
C LEU A 198 -4.12 19.35 7.53
N VAL A 199 -3.69 18.09 7.34
CA VAL A 199 -3.96 17.35 6.10
C VAL A 199 -4.69 16.05 6.41
N ASN A 200 -5.85 15.89 5.79
CA ASN A 200 -6.68 14.69 5.91
C ASN A 200 -6.27 13.65 4.88
N CYS A 201 -5.50 12.65 5.28
CA CYS A 201 -5.09 11.49 4.50
C CYS A 201 -5.74 10.19 5.03
N ALA A 202 -6.96 10.25 5.60
CA ALA A 202 -7.59 9.16 6.33
C ALA A 202 -8.17 8.03 5.45
N GLY A 203 -7.88 8.02 4.14
CA GLY A 203 -8.26 6.94 3.21
C GLY A 203 -9.76 6.68 3.19
N GLY A 204 -10.18 5.46 3.55
CA GLY A 204 -11.61 5.08 3.61
C GLY A 204 -12.47 5.87 4.61
N TYR A 205 -11.84 6.67 5.47
CA TYR A 205 -12.54 7.52 6.46
C TYR A 205 -12.39 9.01 6.14
N SER A 206 -11.84 9.37 4.99
CA SER A 206 -11.51 10.77 4.68
C SER A 206 -12.74 11.68 4.62
N ASP A 207 -13.89 11.21 4.18
CA ASP A 207 -15.14 11.96 4.21
C ASP A 207 -15.69 12.14 5.63
N ARG A 208 -15.49 11.16 6.53
CA ARG A 208 -15.86 11.29 7.95
C ARG A 208 -15.00 12.33 8.67
N ILE A 209 -13.70 12.34 8.38
CA ILE A 209 -12.78 13.37 8.89
C ILE A 209 -13.14 14.75 8.32
N ALA A 210 -13.53 14.84 7.04
CA ALA A 210 -14.01 16.10 6.45
C ALA A 210 -15.26 16.62 7.18
N GLN A 211 -16.21 15.75 7.50
CA GLN A 211 -17.42 16.11 8.24
C GLN A 211 -17.13 16.66 9.64
N LEU A 212 -16.06 16.18 10.33
CA LEU A 212 -15.65 16.78 11.61
C LEU A 212 -15.19 18.24 11.47
N ALA A 213 -14.76 18.64 10.27
CA ALA A 213 -14.39 20.01 9.94
C ALA A 213 -15.53 20.83 9.30
N GLY A 214 -16.73 20.24 9.18
CA GLY A 214 -17.90 20.88 8.56
C GLY A 214 -17.97 20.71 7.04
N ASP A 215 -17.02 20.01 6.40
CA ASP A 215 -17.01 19.76 4.96
C ASP A 215 -17.82 18.52 4.59
N ASP A 216 -18.72 18.64 3.62
CA ASP A 216 -19.58 17.56 3.13
C ASP A 216 -19.60 17.42 1.59
N PHE A 217 -18.66 18.09 0.90
CA PHE A 217 -18.65 18.20 -0.55
C PHE A 217 -18.16 16.93 -1.29
N PHE A 218 -17.64 15.94 -0.58
CA PHE A 218 -17.28 14.64 -1.16
C PHE A 218 -17.72 13.48 -0.29
N ARG A 219 -17.85 12.31 -0.90
CA ARG A 219 -18.20 11.05 -0.22
C ARG A 219 -17.31 9.93 -0.69
N VAL A 220 -16.90 9.09 0.25
CA VAL A 220 -16.23 7.82 -0.03
C VAL A 220 -17.28 6.72 -0.14
N ILE A 221 -17.24 5.99 -1.25
CA ILE A 221 -18.04 4.78 -1.48
C ILE A 221 -17.09 3.58 -1.36
N PRO A 222 -17.07 2.87 -0.21
CA PRO A 222 -16.17 1.75 -0.03
C PRO A 222 -16.48 0.62 -1.02
N ARG A 223 -15.43 0.09 -1.67
CA ARG A 223 -15.53 -1.08 -2.55
C ARG A 223 -14.53 -2.14 -2.15
N SER A 224 -15.02 -3.29 -1.73
CA SER A 224 -14.19 -4.46 -1.41
C SER A 224 -13.67 -5.11 -2.68
N GLY A 225 -12.46 -5.63 -2.56
CA GLY A 225 -11.82 -6.45 -3.59
C GLY A 225 -11.17 -7.66 -2.96
N GLU A 226 -11.68 -8.84 -3.30
CA GLU A 226 -11.25 -10.12 -2.78
C GLU A 226 -10.14 -10.71 -3.64
N TYR A 227 -9.12 -11.27 -3.01
CA TYR A 227 -7.92 -11.81 -3.64
C TYR A 227 -7.63 -13.23 -3.18
N LEU A 228 -6.98 -13.99 -4.06
CA LEU A 228 -6.30 -15.24 -3.73
C LEU A 228 -4.80 -15.06 -3.96
N LEU A 229 -4.00 -15.39 -2.95
CA LEU A 229 -2.54 -15.46 -3.05
C LEU A 229 -2.12 -16.92 -3.15
N LEU A 230 -1.39 -17.26 -4.21
CA LEU A 230 -0.90 -18.59 -4.47
C LEU A 230 0.58 -18.72 -4.10
N ASP A 231 1.00 -19.93 -3.87
CA ASP A 231 2.38 -20.28 -3.54
C ASP A 231 3.37 -19.86 -4.64
N LYS A 232 4.65 -19.74 -4.29
CA LYS A 232 5.76 -19.41 -5.22
C LYS A 232 5.89 -20.42 -6.37
N ALA A 233 5.40 -21.67 -6.18
CA ALA A 233 5.34 -22.65 -7.25
C ALA A 233 4.48 -22.21 -8.45
N GLU A 234 3.50 -21.33 -8.22
CA GLU A 234 2.66 -20.74 -9.28
C GLU A 234 3.18 -19.37 -9.77
N GLY A 235 4.21 -18.81 -9.14
CA GLY A 235 4.71 -17.47 -9.44
C GLY A 235 5.15 -17.25 -10.89
N ALA A 236 5.65 -18.29 -11.55
CA ALA A 236 6.06 -18.24 -12.96
C ALA A 236 4.90 -18.36 -13.97
N ARG A 237 3.63 -18.44 -13.51
CA ARG A 237 2.47 -18.50 -14.40
C ARG A 237 2.16 -17.16 -15.09
N ALA A 238 2.72 -16.07 -14.62
CA ALA A 238 2.64 -14.77 -15.27
C ALA A 238 3.97 -14.03 -15.08
N SER A 239 4.49 -13.44 -16.15
CA SER A 239 5.66 -12.55 -16.12
C SER A 239 5.23 -11.09 -16.05
N TYR A 240 4.15 -10.76 -16.76
CA TYR A 240 3.49 -9.46 -16.76
C TYR A 240 2.33 -9.42 -15.78
N THR A 241 1.87 -8.22 -15.41
CA THR A 241 0.56 -8.06 -14.79
C THR A 241 -0.52 -8.14 -15.87
N LEU A 242 -1.38 -9.16 -15.82
CA LEU A 242 -2.38 -9.46 -16.83
C LEU A 242 -3.76 -8.96 -16.38
N PHE A 243 -4.29 -7.97 -17.05
CA PHE A 243 -5.64 -7.44 -16.86
C PHE A 243 -6.61 -7.99 -17.91
N GLN A 244 -7.89 -7.92 -17.62
CA GLN A 244 -8.95 -8.01 -18.63
C GLN A 244 -9.39 -6.60 -19.02
N VAL A 245 -9.99 -6.47 -20.20
CA VAL A 245 -10.62 -5.21 -20.64
C VAL A 245 -11.62 -4.75 -19.58
N PRO A 246 -11.61 -3.46 -19.19
CA PRO A 246 -12.56 -2.91 -18.22
C PRO A 246 -14.03 -3.12 -18.69
N THR A 247 -14.90 -3.43 -17.73
CA THR A 247 -16.36 -3.52 -17.93
C THR A 247 -17.05 -2.53 -16.98
N ALA A 248 -18.39 -2.41 -17.09
CA ALA A 248 -19.17 -1.62 -16.15
C ALA A 248 -18.99 -2.06 -14.68
N ALA A 249 -18.58 -3.31 -14.43
CA ALA A 249 -18.27 -3.84 -13.10
C ALA A 249 -16.86 -3.48 -12.61
N GLY A 250 -15.97 -2.91 -13.46
CA GLY A 250 -14.59 -2.53 -13.12
C GLY A 250 -13.56 -3.14 -14.07
N LYS A 251 -12.29 -3.10 -13.66
CA LYS A 251 -11.11 -3.52 -14.46
C LYS A 251 -10.95 -5.03 -14.64
N GLY A 252 -11.92 -5.85 -14.19
CA GLY A 252 -11.86 -7.31 -14.24
C GLY A 252 -10.88 -7.91 -13.21
N ILE A 253 -10.76 -9.24 -13.25
CA ILE A 253 -9.82 -9.99 -12.41
C ILE A 253 -8.46 -10.02 -13.08
N LEU A 254 -7.44 -9.62 -12.34
CA LEU A 254 -6.05 -9.70 -12.79
C LEU A 254 -5.39 -11.02 -12.38
N VAL A 255 -4.33 -11.37 -13.10
CA VAL A 255 -3.34 -12.38 -12.72
C VAL A 255 -1.98 -11.68 -12.75
N SER A 256 -1.29 -11.61 -11.61
CA SER A 256 -0.05 -10.86 -11.47
C SER A 256 0.99 -11.63 -10.66
N PRO A 257 2.25 -11.65 -11.08
CA PRO A 257 3.31 -12.04 -10.17
C PRO A 257 3.39 -11.05 -9.01
N THR A 258 3.95 -11.45 -7.88
CA THR A 258 4.36 -10.55 -6.81
C THR A 258 5.87 -10.32 -6.82
N VAL A 259 6.33 -9.29 -6.14
CA VAL A 259 7.77 -9.02 -6.02
C VAL A 259 8.52 -10.18 -5.33
N ASP A 260 7.82 -10.92 -4.49
CA ASP A 260 8.35 -12.04 -3.70
C ASP A 260 8.24 -13.40 -4.38
N GLY A 261 7.75 -13.44 -5.62
CA GLY A 261 7.65 -14.66 -6.43
C GLY A 261 6.37 -15.47 -6.22
N ASN A 262 5.36 -14.98 -5.51
CA ASN A 262 4.03 -15.56 -5.46
C ASN A 262 3.20 -15.16 -6.69
N LEU A 263 2.04 -15.81 -6.89
CA LEU A 263 1.04 -15.37 -7.86
C LEU A 263 -0.17 -14.80 -7.11
N LEU A 264 -0.63 -13.61 -7.53
CA LEU A 264 -1.81 -12.94 -7.01
C LEU A 264 -2.91 -12.95 -8.06
N THR A 265 -4.12 -13.34 -7.66
CA THR A 265 -5.32 -13.25 -8.49
C THR A 265 -6.43 -12.47 -7.77
N GLY A 266 -7.21 -11.71 -8.51
CA GLY A 266 -8.20 -10.77 -8.00
C GLY A 266 -7.98 -9.39 -8.60
N PRO A 267 -8.58 -8.31 -8.08
CA PRO A 267 -9.64 -8.36 -7.07
C PRO A 267 -11.05 -8.42 -7.70
N THR A 268 -12.03 -8.79 -6.89
CA THR A 268 -13.43 -8.45 -7.16
C THR A 268 -13.67 -6.94 -6.96
N ALA A 269 -14.88 -6.46 -7.25
CA ALA A 269 -15.26 -5.06 -7.08
C ALA A 269 -16.70 -4.96 -6.58
N THR A 270 -16.91 -5.17 -5.28
CA THR A 270 -18.22 -5.17 -4.64
C THR A 270 -18.37 -3.94 -3.74
N ARG A 271 -19.48 -3.20 -3.89
CA ARG A 271 -19.81 -2.10 -2.96
C ARG A 271 -20.10 -2.69 -1.58
N VAL A 272 -19.55 -2.07 -0.54
CA VAL A 272 -19.76 -2.42 0.87
C VAL A 272 -20.16 -1.19 1.67
N ASP A 273 -20.71 -1.41 2.86
CA ASP A 273 -21.25 -0.30 3.65
C ASP A 273 -20.16 0.44 4.44
N THR A 274 -19.09 -0.27 4.80
CA THR A 274 -18.03 0.30 5.64
C THR A 274 -16.63 -0.08 5.16
N PRO A 275 -15.60 0.74 5.46
CA PRO A 275 -14.20 0.40 5.19
C PRO A 275 -13.68 -0.80 6.00
N GLU A 276 -14.41 -1.26 7.01
CA GLU A 276 -14.09 -2.42 7.82
C GLU A 276 -14.51 -3.75 7.20
N SER A 277 -15.35 -3.74 6.16
CA SER A 277 -15.83 -4.96 5.47
C SER A 277 -14.70 -5.67 4.74
N ARG A 278 -13.99 -6.56 5.44
CA ARG A 278 -12.79 -7.26 4.96
C ARG A 278 -13.00 -8.76 4.77
N ASP A 279 -14.23 -9.21 4.81
CA ASP A 279 -14.57 -10.62 4.62
C ASP A 279 -14.35 -11.05 3.17
N THR A 280 -14.00 -12.31 2.97
CA THR A 280 -14.03 -12.98 1.67
C THR A 280 -15.28 -13.85 1.59
N THR A 281 -15.87 -13.92 0.39
CA THR A 281 -17.10 -14.67 0.15
C THR A 281 -16.87 -15.83 -0.82
N PRO A 282 -17.58 -16.96 -0.69
CA PRO A 282 -17.48 -18.06 -1.65
C PRO A 282 -17.72 -17.59 -3.08
N GLU A 283 -18.73 -16.76 -3.32
CA GLU A 283 -19.11 -16.23 -4.64
C GLU A 283 -18.04 -15.32 -5.22
N GLY A 284 -17.41 -14.48 -4.37
CA GLY A 284 -16.31 -13.60 -4.76
C GLY A 284 -15.07 -14.41 -5.16
N LEU A 285 -14.69 -15.39 -4.33
CA LEU A 285 -13.54 -16.26 -4.60
C LEU A 285 -13.76 -17.15 -5.83
N ASP A 286 -14.95 -17.71 -6.03
CA ASP A 286 -15.30 -18.44 -7.26
C ASP A 286 -15.21 -17.57 -8.51
N THR A 287 -15.63 -16.30 -8.41
CA THR A 287 -15.48 -15.33 -9.49
C THR A 287 -14.00 -15.06 -9.82
N VAL A 288 -13.14 -14.92 -8.78
CA VAL A 288 -11.70 -14.76 -8.96
C VAL A 288 -11.12 -15.97 -9.70
N ILE A 289 -11.42 -17.18 -9.25
CA ILE A 289 -10.93 -18.42 -9.86
C ILE A 289 -11.35 -18.54 -11.33
N ARG A 290 -12.63 -18.35 -11.60
CA ARG A 290 -13.19 -18.50 -12.95
C ARG A 290 -12.61 -17.49 -13.94
N LEU A 291 -12.50 -16.21 -13.54
CA LEU A 291 -12.00 -15.15 -14.43
C LEU A 291 -10.47 -15.16 -14.55
N ALA A 292 -9.73 -15.55 -13.52
CA ALA A 292 -8.30 -15.74 -13.64
C ALA A 292 -7.96 -16.86 -14.63
N LYS A 293 -8.69 -17.98 -14.59
CA LYS A 293 -8.56 -19.08 -15.58
C LYS A 293 -8.96 -18.69 -17.00
N LYS A 294 -9.83 -17.68 -17.20
CA LYS A 294 -10.11 -17.13 -18.52
C LYS A 294 -8.84 -16.55 -19.14
N THR A 295 -7.99 -15.91 -18.34
CA THR A 295 -6.75 -15.26 -18.80
C THR A 295 -5.58 -16.24 -18.84
N VAL A 296 -5.37 -17.02 -17.75
CA VAL A 296 -4.29 -18.00 -17.59
C VAL A 296 -4.90 -19.35 -17.17
N PRO A 297 -5.28 -20.23 -18.11
CA PRO A 297 -5.96 -21.49 -17.81
C PRO A 297 -5.16 -22.47 -16.97
N SER A 298 -3.83 -22.38 -17.00
CA SER A 298 -2.89 -23.28 -16.33
C SER A 298 -2.72 -23.03 -14.81
N VAL A 299 -3.32 -22.00 -14.24
CA VAL A 299 -3.22 -21.72 -12.78
C VAL A 299 -3.84 -22.83 -11.95
N ASP A 300 -3.05 -23.39 -11.04
CA ASP A 300 -3.50 -24.42 -10.09
C ASP A 300 -3.92 -23.81 -8.75
N PHE A 301 -5.22 -23.57 -8.58
CA PHE A 301 -5.79 -22.99 -7.36
C PHE A 301 -5.70 -23.90 -6.11
N ARG A 302 -5.23 -25.16 -6.22
CA ARG A 302 -4.88 -25.98 -5.05
C ARG A 302 -3.64 -25.45 -4.33
N GLN A 303 -2.89 -24.56 -4.97
CA GLN A 303 -1.71 -23.89 -4.41
C GLN A 303 -2.04 -22.56 -3.70
N VAL A 304 -3.32 -22.26 -3.48
CA VAL A 304 -3.72 -21.08 -2.67
C VAL A 304 -3.20 -21.24 -1.24
N ILE A 305 -2.50 -20.23 -0.75
CA ILE A 305 -1.99 -20.18 0.63
C ILE A 305 -2.80 -19.27 1.54
N THR A 306 -3.47 -18.25 0.97
CA THR A 306 -4.37 -17.37 1.71
C THR A 306 -5.31 -16.62 0.79
N SER A 307 -6.44 -16.14 1.35
CA SER A 307 -7.31 -15.13 0.76
C SER A 307 -7.31 -13.88 1.62
N PHE A 308 -7.59 -12.74 1.01
CA PHE A 308 -7.75 -11.49 1.73
C PHE A 308 -8.61 -10.51 0.95
N THR A 309 -9.14 -9.50 1.65
CA THR A 309 -9.92 -8.41 1.06
C THR A 309 -9.29 -7.06 1.35
N GLY A 310 -9.20 -6.23 0.32
CA GLY A 310 -8.86 -4.82 0.44
C GLY A 310 -10.07 -3.94 0.14
N VAL A 311 -10.25 -2.85 0.89
CA VAL A 311 -11.35 -1.92 0.68
C VAL A 311 -10.82 -0.61 0.10
N ARG A 312 -11.29 -0.28 -1.12
CA ARG A 312 -10.90 0.94 -1.83
C ARG A 312 -11.72 2.13 -1.37
N ALA A 313 -11.09 3.27 -1.25
CA ALA A 313 -11.71 4.56 -0.95
C ALA A 313 -12.16 5.25 -2.26
N THR A 314 -13.16 4.70 -2.95
CA THR A 314 -13.61 5.24 -4.24
C THR A 314 -14.45 6.51 -4.04
N GLY A 315 -14.15 7.58 -4.78
CA GLY A 315 -14.98 8.79 -4.81
C GLY A 315 -16.32 8.55 -5.50
N ALA A 316 -17.35 9.28 -5.10
CA ALA A 316 -18.68 9.18 -5.72
C ALA A 316 -18.67 9.56 -7.21
N ASP A 317 -17.80 10.49 -7.59
CA ASP A 317 -17.56 10.98 -8.97
C ASP A 317 -16.44 10.23 -9.70
N GLY A 318 -15.74 9.33 -9.01
CA GLY A 318 -14.61 8.57 -9.56
C GLY A 318 -13.27 9.30 -9.56
N GLU A 319 -13.21 10.56 -9.11
CA GLU A 319 -11.99 11.36 -9.03
C GLU A 319 -11.36 11.40 -7.64
N PHE A 320 -10.10 11.85 -7.55
CA PHE A 320 -9.44 12.13 -6.28
C PHE A 320 -9.92 13.48 -5.73
N THR A 321 -10.15 13.56 -4.43
CA THR A 321 -10.42 14.82 -3.74
C THR A 321 -9.12 15.35 -3.15
N LEU A 322 -8.46 16.27 -3.85
CA LEU A 322 -7.22 16.93 -3.44
C LEU A 322 -7.45 18.45 -3.40
N GLU A 323 -8.13 18.91 -2.35
CA GLU A 323 -8.65 20.28 -2.27
C GLU A 323 -8.54 20.86 -0.85
N PRO A 324 -8.39 22.20 -0.71
CA PRO A 324 -8.57 22.86 0.57
C PRO A 324 -9.99 22.67 1.11
N SER A 325 -10.11 22.65 2.45
CA SER A 325 -11.41 22.73 3.14
C SER A 325 -12.16 24.01 2.72
N ARG A 326 -13.48 23.88 2.61
CA ARG A 326 -14.37 25.02 2.30
C ARG A 326 -14.74 25.81 3.54
N HIS A 327 -14.48 25.27 4.74
CA HIS A 327 -14.86 25.86 6.02
C HIS A 327 -13.65 26.28 6.87
N LEU A 328 -12.58 25.52 6.87
CA LEU A 328 -11.41 25.74 7.74
C LEU A 328 -10.15 25.99 6.90
N SER A 329 -9.74 27.28 6.79
CA SER A 329 -8.49 27.62 6.12
C SER A 329 -7.30 26.89 6.74
N GLY A 330 -6.33 26.42 5.92
CA GLY A 330 -5.19 25.64 6.39
C GLY A 330 -5.45 24.14 6.60
N LEU A 331 -6.70 23.66 6.40
CA LEU A 331 -7.02 22.25 6.26
C LEU A 331 -7.07 21.87 4.78
N ILE A 332 -6.42 20.77 4.40
CA ILE A 332 -6.43 20.20 3.05
C ILE A 332 -6.94 18.77 3.11
N HIS A 333 -7.82 18.38 2.20
CA HIS A 333 -8.30 17.01 2.06
C HIS A 333 -7.53 16.29 0.96
N ALA A 334 -7.07 15.07 1.28
CA ALA A 334 -6.55 14.07 0.36
C ALA A 334 -7.42 12.81 0.51
N GLY A 335 -8.64 12.90 0.00
CA GLY A 335 -9.71 11.92 0.15
C GLY A 335 -10.07 11.23 -1.16
N ALA A 336 -10.94 10.22 -1.06
CA ALA A 336 -11.48 9.50 -2.21
C ALA A 336 -10.40 8.94 -3.15
N ILE A 337 -9.24 8.51 -2.60
CA ILE A 337 -8.10 8.04 -3.39
C ILE A 337 -8.16 6.53 -3.50
N ASP A 338 -8.63 6.06 -4.65
CA ASP A 338 -8.60 4.65 -5.06
C ASP A 338 -7.47 4.38 -6.08
N SER A 339 -7.63 3.47 -7.05
CA SER A 339 -6.67 3.25 -8.12
C SER A 339 -6.69 4.43 -9.11
N PRO A 340 -5.49 4.94 -9.51
CA PRO A 340 -4.13 4.45 -9.28
C PRO A 340 -3.37 5.12 -8.11
N GLY A 341 -4.00 5.42 -7.00
CA GLY A 341 -3.44 6.18 -5.88
C GLY A 341 -2.09 5.68 -5.37
N LEU A 342 -1.82 4.36 -5.42
CA LEU A 342 -0.50 3.82 -5.06
C LEU A 342 0.58 4.37 -6.00
N THR A 343 0.36 4.35 -7.30
CA THR A 343 1.28 4.91 -8.30
C THR A 343 1.46 6.42 -8.12
N CYS A 344 0.38 7.12 -7.80
CA CYS A 344 0.35 8.56 -7.65
C CYS A 344 0.88 9.06 -6.29
N CYS A 345 1.23 8.19 -5.34
CA CYS A 345 1.45 8.62 -3.96
C CYS A 345 2.55 9.69 -3.81
N VAL A 346 3.59 9.65 -4.63
CA VAL A 346 4.67 10.66 -4.61
C VAL A 346 4.23 11.96 -5.30
N SER A 347 3.57 11.89 -6.45
CA SER A 347 3.03 13.07 -7.15
C SER A 347 1.92 13.75 -6.34
N ILE A 348 1.06 12.98 -5.65
CA ILE A 348 0.07 13.50 -4.70
C ILE A 348 0.77 14.22 -3.54
N ALA A 349 1.82 13.65 -2.95
CA ALA A 349 2.55 14.29 -1.85
C ALA A 349 3.11 15.66 -2.26
N LYS A 350 3.71 15.76 -3.45
CA LYS A 350 4.19 17.02 -4.02
C LYS A 350 3.05 18.00 -4.29
N TYR A 351 1.93 17.53 -4.83
CA TYR A 351 0.75 18.36 -5.09
C TYR A 351 0.17 18.94 -3.80
N LEU A 352 0.02 18.11 -2.75
CA LEU A 352 -0.45 18.55 -1.43
C LEU A 352 0.51 19.55 -0.78
N THR A 353 1.83 19.36 -0.92
CA THR A 353 2.84 20.33 -0.48
C THR A 353 2.66 21.68 -1.17
N GLY A 354 2.34 21.66 -2.47
CA GLY A 354 1.99 22.88 -3.22
C GLY A 354 0.73 23.57 -2.68
N LEU A 355 -0.32 22.81 -2.34
CA LEU A 355 -1.54 23.37 -1.73
C LEU A 355 -1.26 23.98 -0.34
N LEU A 356 -0.41 23.34 0.48
CA LEU A 356 0.02 23.87 1.78
C LEU A 356 0.77 25.22 1.61
N THR A 357 1.65 25.31 0.59
CA THR A 357 2.35 26.56 0.27
C THR A 357 1.39 27.65 -0.17
N GLN A 358 0.38 27.33 -0.99
CA GLN A 358 -0.68 28.26 -1.37
C GLN A 358 -1.51 28.72 -0.17
N ALA A 359 -1.68 27.86 0.83
CA ALA A 359 -2.33 28.18 2.10
C ALA A 359 -1.45 29.01 3.05
N GLY A 360 -0.20 29.32 2.68
CA GLY A 360 0.72 30.18 3.44
C GLY A 360 1.85 29.44 4.17
N LEU A 361 1.99 28.11 4.04
CA LEU A 361 3.11 27.38 4.63
C LEU A 361 4.43 27.78 3.95
N THR A 362 5.38 28.25 4.75
CA THR A 362 6.72 28.58 4.26
C THR A 362 7.62 27.36 4.33
N LEU A 363 8.31 27.07 3.23
CA LEU A 363 9.20 25.92 3.10
C LEU A 363 10.67 26.37 3.10
N THR A 364 11.43 25.93 4.09
CA THR A 364 12.89 26.13 4.16
C THR A 364 13.55 24.75 4.14
N ALA A 365 14.38 24.47 3.14
CA ALA A 365 14.99 23.15 2.99
C ALA A 365 15.95 22.85 4.15
N LYS A 366 15.90 21.63 4.69
CA LYS A 366 16.88 21.12 5.66
C LYS A 366 18.19 20.78 4.95
N GLY A 367 19.31 21.25 5.50
CA GLY A 367 20.65 20.86 5.03
C GLY A 367 21.05 19.42 5.36
N SER A 368 20.40 18.81 6.35
CA SER A 368 20.70 17.45 6.85
C SER A 368 19.70 16.38 6.43
N TRP A 369 18.78 16.69 5.49
CA TRP A 369 17.79 15.70 5.05
C TRP A 369 18.46 14.55 4.28
N ASP A 370 18.16 13.30 4.68
CA ASP A 370 18.57 12.09 3.98
C ASP A 370 17.35 11.37 3.41
N GLY A 371 17.25 11.29 2.09
CA GLY A 371 16.16 10.61 1.38
C GLY A 371 16.32 9.09 1.33
N THR A 372 17.48 8.56 1.71
CA THR A 372 17.78 7.14 1.64
C THR A 372 17.52 6.42 2.97
N ARG A 373 17.43 5.11 2.93
CA ARG A 373 17.38 4.25 4.11
C ARG A 373 18.23 3.00 3.89
N PRO A 374 18.81 2.40 4.95
CA PRO A 374 19.43 1.09 4.84
C PRO A 374 18.44 0.04 4.31
N ASP A 375 18.93 -0.82 3.40
CA ASP A 375 18.13 -1.92 2.87
C ASP A 375 17.72 -2.88 4.00
N PRO A 376 16.41 -3.07 4.26
CA PRO A 376 15.93 -3.99 5.29
C PRO A 376 16.19 -5.45 4.95
N HIS A 377 16.50 -5.75 3.70
CA HIS A 377 16.75 -7.09 3.18
C HIS A 377 18.22 -7.32 2.82
N ALA A 378 19.12 -6.41 3.20
CA ALA A 378 20.54 -6.47 2.85
C ALA A 378 21.16 -7.83 3.17
N PHE A 379 20.84 -8.42 4.33
CA PHE A 379 21.32 -9.73 4.73
C PHE A 379 20.98 -10.85 3.71
N ARG A 380 19.79 -10.79 3.11
CA ARG A 380 19.34 -11.79 2.11
C ARG A 380 20.07 -11.70 0.78
N HIS A 381 20.70 -10.55 0.52
CA HIS A 381 21.42 -10.27 -0.71
C HIS A 381 22.94 -10.51 -0.57
N MET A 382 23.42 -10.85 0.64
CA MET A 382 24.82 -11.18 0.90
C MET A 382 25.17 -12.53 0.28
N ASP A 383 26.38 -12.67 -0.21
CA ASP A 383 26.96 -13.96 -0.50
C ASP A 383 27.27 -14.74 0.79
N GLU A 384 27.66 -16.01 0.67
CA GLU A 384 27.89 -16.89 1.82
C GLU A 384 29.00 -16.37 2.75
N GLU A 385 30.07 -15.82 2.19
CA GLU A 385 31.22 -15.33 2.98
C GLU A 385 30.83 -14.07 3.79
N ALA A 386 30.18 -13.10 3.15
CA ALA A 386 29.68 -11.89 3.78
C ALA A 386 28.59 -12.21 4.82
N ALA A 387 27.67 -13.12 4.53
CA ALA A 387 26.63 -13.54 5.46
C ALA A 387 27.24 -14.22 6.71
N ASN A 388 28.24 -15.09 6.54
CA ASN A 388 28.92 -15.75 7.66
C ASN A 388 29.68 -14.73 8.53
N ALA A 389 30.37 -13.77 7.93
CA ALA A 389 31.04 -12.69 8.66
C ALA A 389 30.01 -11.85 9.45
N TYR A 390 28.91 -11.48 8.82
CA TYR A 390 27.84 -10.70 9.45
C TYR A 390 27.19 -11.45 10.63
N ILE A 391 27.00 -12.78 10.52
CA ILE A 391 26.47 -13.64 11.60
C ILE A 391 27.44 -13.68 12.79
N GLN A 392 28.76 -13.68 12.56
CA GLN A 392 29.73 -13.68 13.67
C GLN A 392 29.62 -12.42 14.51
N GLU A 393 29.36 -11.27 13.88
CA GLU A 393 29.14 -9.98 14.56
C GLU A 393 27.72 -9.87 15.15
N ASN A 394 26.74 -10.46 14.47
CA ASN A 394 25.32 -10.39 14.79
C ASN A 394 24.68 -11.80 14.86
N PRO A 395 24.90 -12.59 15.95
CA PRO A 395 24.52 -14.00 16.02
C PRO A 395 23.01 -14.29 15.81
N ALA A 396 22.14 -13.31 16.07
CA ALA A 396 20.71 -13.43 15.84
C ALA A 396 20.35 -13.68 14.37
N TYR A 397 21.18 -13.23 13.43
CA TYR A 397 20.99 -13.49 12.00
C TYR A 397 21.26 -14.94 11.59
N GLY A 398 22.04 -15.68 12.38
CA GLY A 398 22.27 -17.12 12.17
C GLY A 398 21.11 -18.03 12.60
N LYS A 399 20.08 -17.47 13.25
CA LYS A 399 18.93 -18.26 13.75
C LYS A 399 17.70 -18.04 12.89
N VAL A 400 17.39 -19.00 12.01
CA VAL A 400 16.21 -18.97 11.16
C VAL A 400 14.95 -19.28 11.99
N VAL A 401 14.04 -18.30 12.09
CA VAL A 401 12.75 -18.37 12.80
C VAL A 401 11.63 -18.79 11.85
N CYS A 402 11.47 -18.10 10.72
CA CYS A 402 10.47 -18.46 9.72
C CYS A 402 11.11 -19.28 8.60
N ARG A 403 10.85 -20.60 8.58
CA ARG A 403 11.46 -21.51 7.58
C ARG A 403 10.85 -21.37 6.20
N CYS A 404 9.55 -21.03 6.09
CA CYS A 404 8.84 -20.88 4.80
C CYS A 404 9.37 -19.71 3.97
N GLU A 405 9.76 -18.61 4.64
CA GLU A 405 10.24 -17.36 4.02
C GLU A 405 11.73 -17.12 4.33
N THR A 406 12.38 -18.04 5.05
CA THR A 406 13.81 -17.97 5.42
C THR A 406 14.15 -16.65 6.11
N VAL A 407 13.42 -16.33 7.20
CA VAL A 407 13.62 -15.10 7.98
C VAL A 407 14.32 -15.42 9.29
N SER A 408 15.39 -14.69 9.59
CA SER A 408 16.20 -14.82 10.79
C SER A 408 15.59 -14.05 11.99
N GLU A 409 16.05 -14.39 13.19
CA GLU A 409 15.77 -13.64 14.42
C GLU A 409 16.26 -12.21 14.32
N GLY A 410 17.44 -11.98 13.74
CA GLY A 410 18.03 -10.66 13.55
C GLY A 410 17.12 -9.74 12.72
N GLU A 411 16.60 -10.23 11.59
CA GLU A 411 15.66 -9.45 10.76
C GLU A 411 14.35 -9.10 11.50
N ILE A 412 13.88 -10.01 12.37
CA ILE A 412 12.69 -9.76 13.20
C ILE A 412 12.97 -8.70 14.25
N LEU A 413 14.12 -8.77 14.92
CA LEU A 413 14.53 -7.76 15.90
C LEU A 413 14.69 -6.38 15.28
N ASP A 414 15.28 -6.30 14.11
CA ASP A 414 15.39 -5.05 13.36
C ASP A 414 14.01 -4.49 12.98
N ALA A 415 13.08 -5.34 12.57
CA ALA A 415 11.72 -4.93 12.25
C ALA A 415 10.96 -4.35 13.47
N ILE A 416 11.32 -4.78 14.69
CA ILE A 416 10.71 -4.26 15.92
C ILE A 416 11.38 -2.94 16.36
N ARG A 417 12.70 -2.80 16.16
CA ARG A 417 13.51 -1.70 16.69
C ARG A 417 13.57 -0.47 15.81
N ARG A 418 13.69 -0.64 14.48
CA ARG A 418 13.84 0.50 13.55
C ARG A 418 12.51 1.24 13.30
N ASN A 419 12.59 2.50 12.90
CA ASN A 419 11.44 3.34 12.57
C ASN A 419 10.70 2.88 11.30
N PRO A 420 9.35 2.81 11.30
CA PRO A 420 8.46 2.66 12.46
C PRO A 420 8.51 1.21 12.94
N GLY A 421 8.87 0.97 14.20
CA GLY A 421 9.00 -0.38 14.73
C GLY A 421 7.66 -1.14 14.76
N ALA A 422 7.68 -2.45 14.47
CA ALA A 422 6.53 -3.33 14.61
C ALA A 422 6.03 -3.37 16.06
N ARG A 423 4.72 -3.48 16.25
CA ARG A 423 4.08 -3.49 17.57
C ARG A 423 3.18 -4.70 17.80
N ASP A 424 2.99 -5.51 16.75
CA ASP A 424 2.19 -6.73 16.75
C ASP A 424 2.74 -7.76 15.76
N ILE A 425 2.17 -8.95 15.72
CA ILE A 425 2.61 -10.05 14.87
C ILE A 425 2.50 -9.66 13.37
N ASP A 426 1.38 -9.05 12.98
CA ASP A 426 1.16 -8.62 11.59
C ASP A 426 2.09 -7.44 11.22
N GLY A 427 2.53 -6.63 12.19
CA GLY A 427 3.57 -5.62 12.02
C GLY A 427 4.92 -6.21 11.66
N VAL A 428 5.34 -7.27 12.36
CA VAL A 428 6.54 -8.05 12.00
C VAL A 428 6.35 -8.69 10.61
N LYS A 429 5.20 -9.30 10.36
CA LYS A 429 4.85 -9.92 9.08
C LYS A 429 4.99 -8.94 7.91
N ARG A 430 4.51 -7.70 8.04
CA ARG A 430 4.60 -6.67 6.99
C ARG A 430 6.01 -6.17 6.73
N ARG A 431 6.96 -6.35 7.65
CA ARG A 431 8.35 -5.87 7.54
C ARG A 431 9.36 -6.95 7.18
N THR A 432 9.01 -8.22 7.41
CA THR A 432 9.95 -9.35 7.24
C THR A 432 9.40 -10.49 6.40
N ARG A 433 8.09 -10.54 6.12
CA ARG A 433 7.35 -11.65 5.55
C ARG A 433 7.21 -12.88 6.48
N SER A 434 7.71 -12.84 7.72
CA SER A 434 7.48 -13.93 8.67
C SER A 434 5.98 -14.19 8.84
N GLY A 435 5.54 -15.42 8.58
CA GLY A 435 4.13 -15.82 8.62
C GLY A 435 3.37 -15.63 7.31
N MET A 436 4.02 -15.27 6.19
CA MET A 436 3.38 -15.16 4.86
C MET A 436 3.49 -16.44 4.00
N GLY A 437 4.32 -17.41 4.39
CA GLY A 437 4.44 -18.67 3.68
C GLY A 437 3.31 -19.66 3.99
N ARG A 438 3.42 -20.89 3.47
CA ARG A 438 2.35 -21.92 3.51
C ARG A 438 1.73 -22.18 4.89
N CYS A 439 2.51 -22.11 5.98
CA CYS A 439 1.99 -22.35 7.33
C CYS A 439 1.27 -21.15 7.96
N GLN A 440 1.29 -19.98 7.34
CA GLN A 440 0.64 -18.74 7.79
C GLN A 440 0.93 -18.41 9.26
N GLY A 441 2.20 -18.57 9.69
CA GLY A 441 2.64 -18.27 11.06
C GLY A 441 2.52 -19.42 12.07
N GLY A 442 2.02 -20.59 11.66
CA GLY A 442 1.78 -21.71 12.57
C GLY A 442 3.03 -22.19 13.32
N PHE A 443 4.23 -22.03 12.75
CA PHE A 443 5.49 -22.39 13.42
C PHE A 443 6.24 -21.20 13.99
N CYS A 444 6.32 -20.08 13.27
CA CYS A 444 7.10 -18.93 13.72
C CYS A 444 6.31 -18.01 14.67
N GLY A 445 4.97 -18.04 14.67
CA GLY A 445 4.12 -17.17 15.46
C GLY A 445 4.45 -17.12 16.96
N PRO A 446 4.52 -18.27 17.66
CA PRO A 446 4.84 -18.27 19.08
C PRO A 446 6.19 -17.60 19.41
N TYR A 447 7.21 -17.86 18.58
CA TYR A 447 8.52 -17.28 18.79
C TYR A 447 8.56 -15.77 18.51
N ILE A 448 7.81 -15.31 17.49
CA ILE A 448 7.64 -13.88 17.21
C ILE A 448 6.95 -13.18 18.39
N MET A 449 5.98 -13.83 19.04
CA MET A 449 5.32 -13.30 20.24
C MET A 449 6.32 -13.14 21.39
N GLU A 450 7.21 -14.11 21.62
CA GLU A 450 8.26 -14.03 22.64
C GLU A 450 9.21 -12.83 22.36
N LEU A 451 9.63 -12.65 21.11
CA LEU A 451 10.47 -11.53 20.71
C LEU A 451 9.77 -10.17 20.92
N LEU A 452 8.50 -10.07 20.49
CA LEU A 452 7.70 -8.84 20.70
C LEU A 452 7.51 -8.55 22.18
N SER A 453 7.14 -9.55 22.99
CA SER A 453 7.00 -9.40 24.44
C SER A 453 8.28 -8.87 25.09
N LYS A 454 9.42 -9.46 24.75
CA LYS A 454 10.74 -9.06 25.27
C LYS A 454 11.15 -7.66 24.83
N GLU A 455 11.07 -7.37 23.54
CA GLU A 455 11.53 -6.10 22.96
C GLU A 455 10.65 -4.90 23.36
N LEU A 456 9.34 -5.14 23.51
CA LEU A 456 8.40 -4.10 23.91
C LEU A 456 8.23 -3.98 25.43
N GLY A 457 8.76 -4.95 26.20
CA GLY A 457 8.64 -4.98 27.66
C GLY A 457 7.19 -5.19 28.13
N ILE A 458 6.38 -5.93 27.38
CA ILE A 458 4.97 -6.23 27.69
C ILE A 458 4.77 -7.72 27.95
N PRO A 459 3.78 -8.11 28.78
CA PRO A 459 3.40 -9.52 28.97
C PRO A 459 3.01 -10.17 27.65
N MET A 460 3.20 -11.48 27.52
CA MET A 460 2.87 -12.23 26.30
C MET A 460 1.37 -12.17 25.98
N GLU A 461 0.52 -12.08 26.99
CA GLU A 461 -0.92 -11.93 26.92
C GLU A 461 -1.36 -10.58 26.31
N GLU A 462 -0.49 -9.59 26.32
CA GLU A 462 -0.74 -8.27 25.70
C GLU A 462 -0.26 -8.20 24.25
N VAL A 463 0.52 -9.19 23.79
CA VAL A 463 0.90 -9.26 22.37
C VAL A 463 -0.31 -9.58 21.51
N THR A 464 -0.62 -8.68 20.58
CA THR A 464 -1.75 -8.83 19.66
C THR A 464 -1.32 -9.37 18.29
N LYS A 465 -2.27 -9.96 17.58
CA LYS A 465 -2.05 -10.33 16.18
C LYS A 465 -1.98 -9.10 15.28
N SER A 466 -2.89 -8.12 15.47
CA SER A 466 -3.04 -6.95 14.59
C SER A 466 -3.59 -5.72 15.33
N GLY A 467 -3.21 -5.51 16.59
CA GLY A 467 -3.73 -4.45 17.45
C GLY A 467 -5.11 -4.75 18.04
N GLY A 468 -5.67 -3.78 18.77
CA GLY A 468 -6.99 -3.88 19.42
C GLY A 468 -7.10 -5.12 20.31
N GLU A 469 -8.23 -5.81 20.23
CA GLU A 469 -8.55 -7.00 21.04
C GLU A 469 -8.05 -8.33 20.40
N SER A 470 -7.15 -8.27 19.40
CA SER A 470 -6.68 -9.46 18.67
C SER A 470 -5.59 -10.25 19.44
N ARG A 471 -5.79 -10.48 20.74
CA ARG A 471 -4.89 -11.24 21.61
C ARG A 471 -4.77 -12.68 21.15
N MET A 472 -3.57 -13.24 21.19
CA MET A 472 -3.29 -14.63 20.77
C MET A 472 -3.25 -15.60 21.96
N VAL A 473 -2.97 -15.07 23.16
CA VAL A 473 -2.90 -15.84 24.42
C VAL A 473 -3.77 -15.14 25.44
N MET A 474 -4.57 -15.92 26.18
CA MET A 474 -5.54 -15.40 27.15
C MET A 474 -5.08 -15.55 28.61
N GLY A 475 -3.99 -16.28 28.83
CA GLY A 475 -3.43 -16.55 30.14
C GLY A 475 -2.71 -17.89 30.20
N LYS A 476 -2.20 -18.26 31.37
CA LYS A 476 -1.55 -19.55 31.60
C LYS A 476 -2.56 -20.64 31.90
N VAL A 477 -2.23 -21.87 31.51
CA VAL A 477 -3.06 -23.06 31.82
C VAL A 477 -3.18 -23.19 33.34
N GLY A 478 -4.40 -23.16 33.85
CA GLY A 478 -4.71 -23.28 35.29
C GLY A 478 -4.86 -21.96 36.06
N GLU A 479 -4.67 -20.81 35.38
CA GLU A 479 -4.91 -19.48 35.97
C GLU A 479 -6.19 -18.80 35.41
N VAL A 480 -6.97 -19.52 34.55
CA VAL A 480 -8.22 -19.04 33.95
C VAL A 480 -9.41 -19.70 34.63
#